data_fd056c592a766cdaf85f7a3334e94017
#
_entry.id   fd056c592a766cdaf85f7a3334e94017
#
_cell.length_a   1.000
_cell.length_b   1.000
_cell.length_c   1.000
_cell.angle_alpha   90.00
_cell.angle_beta   90.00
_cell.angle_gamma   90.00
#
_symmetry.space_group_name_H-M   'P 1'
#
loop_
_entity.id
_entity.type
_entity.pdbx_description
1 polymer ?
#
loop_
_entity_poly.entity_id
_entity_poly.type
_entity_poly.pdbx_seq_one_letter_code
_entity_poly.pdbx_strand_id
1 'polypeptide(L)'
;MIQKEFAAKLQANPGEKNYRAISVIAQHCFNIQRLFNVDRKAFMPEPSVESEIIRIVPKKCSMITDQTVNNVYFLFSQRNKVAASVARKFGSKVDFGNTRICKLNAEEIIELARSINVF
;
A
#
# COMPACT_ATOMS: atom_id res chain seq x y z
N MET A 1 3.06 18.77 1.73
CA MET A 1 4.19 18.52 0.80
C MET A 1 5.04 17.39 1.33
N ILE A 2 5.36 16.43 0.50
CA ILE A 2 6.17 15.25 0.87
C ILE A 2 7.22 14.98 -0.20
N GLN A 3 8.22 14.16 0.13
CA GLN A 3 9.24 13.73 -0.82
C GLN A 3 8.60 12.93 -1.95
N LYS A 4 9.11 13.12 -3.17
CA LYS A 4 8.59 12.49 -4.38
C LYS A 4 8.59 10.96 -4.30
N GLU A 5 9.64 10.36 -3.74
CA GLU A 5 9.72 8.90 -3.59
C GLU A 5 8.65 8.35 -2.66
N PHE A 6 8.38 9.07 -1.57
CA PHE A 6 7.33 8.67 -0.64
C PHE A 6 5.94 8.82 -1.28
N ALA A 7 5.73 9.91 -2.02
CA ALA A 7 4.49 10.11 -2.78
C ALA A 7 4.26 8.98 -3.79
N ALA A 8 5.33 8.53 -4.46
CA ALA A 8 5.25 7.41 -5.39
C ALA A 8 4.82 6.11 -4.69
N LYS A 9 5.32 5.85 -3.48
CA LYS A 9 4.89 4.69 -2.70
C LYS A 9 3.42 4.76 -2.33
N LEU A 10 2.93 5.93 -1.91
CA LEU A 10 1.52 6.10 -1.54
C LEU A 10 0.58 5.85 -2.72
N GLN A 11 1.02 6.15 -3.93
CA GLN A 11 0.20 6.11 -5.14
C GLN A 11 0.53 4.95 -6.09
N ALA A 12 1.42 4.05 -5.70
CA ALA A 12 1.86 2.95 -6.54
C ALA A 12 0.71 2.01 -6.90
N ASN A 13 0.78 1.45 -8.10
CA ASN A 13 -0.18 0.46 -8.58
C ASN A 13 0.32 -0.96 -8.32
N PRO A 14 -0.59 -1.95 -8.23
CA PRO A 14 -0.19 -3.35 -8.08
C PRO A 14 0.83 -3.77 -9.15
N GLY A 15 1.83 -4.51 -8.73
CA GLY A 15 2.91 -4.97 -9.59
C GLY A 15 4.08 -4.02 -9.74
N GLU A 16 3.94 -2.77 -9.34
CA GLU A 16 5.04 -1.81 -9.37
C GLU A 16 6.04 -2.05 -8.23
N LYS A 17 7.29 -1.69 -8.45
CA LYS A 17 8.35 -1.82 -7.44
C LYS A 17 8.02 -1.06 -6.15
N ASN A 18 7.39 0.10 -6.27
CA ASN A 18 7.05 0.95 -5.13
C ASN A 18 5.76 0.53 -4.41
N TYR A 19 5.07 -0.49 -4.91
CA TYR A 19 3.85 -0.99 -4.29
C TYR A 19 4.20 -1.79 -3.04
N ARG A 20 3.90 -1.21 -1.89
CA ARG A 20 4.27 -1.75 -0.57
C ARG A 20 3.06 -1.73 0.36
N ALA A 21 3.25 -2.22 1.59
CA ALA A 21 2.20 -2.21 2.60
C ALA A 21 1.62 -0.81 2.80
N ILE A 22 2.46 0.21 2.86
CA ILE A 22 1.98 1.58 3.02
C ILE A 22 1.13 2.04 1.84
N SER A 23 1.43 1.57 0.62
CA SER A 23 0.62 1.84 -0.56
C SER A 23 -0.81 1.33 -0.39
N VAL A 24 -0.95 0.10 0.07
CA VAL A 24 -2.24 -0.55 0.31
C VAL A 24 -3.02 0.20 1.38
N ILE A 25 -2.40 0.45 2.52
CA ILE A 25 -3.04 1.10 3.66
C ILE A 25 -3.49 2.52 3.27
N ALA A 26 -2.62 3.29 2.63
CA ALA A 26 -2.94 4.65 2.22
C ALA A 26 -4.09 4.68 1.20
N GLN A 27 -4.06 3.80 0.20
CA GLN A 27 -5.08 3.76 -0.83
C GLN A 27 -6.41 3.21 -0.32
N HIS A 28 -6.38 2.34 0.68
CA HIS A 28 -7.59 1.85 1.31
C HIS A 28 -8.28 2.91 2.18
N CYS A 29 -7.48 3.70 2.90
CA CYS A 29 -8.00 4.68 3.88
C CYS A 29 -8.27 6.04 3.27
N PHE A 30 -7.57 6.41 2.18
CA PHE A 30 -7.61 7.76 1.63
C PHE A 30 -7.69 7.74 0.12
N ASN A 31 -8.30 8.80 -0.43
CA ASN A 31 -8.13 9.17 -1.82
C ASN A 31 -6.92 10.09 -1.91
N ILE A 32 -5.94 9.71 -2.71
CA ILE A 32 -4.68 10.45 -2.84
C ILE A 32 -4.63 11.02 -4.26
N GLN A 33 -4.46 12.33 -4.35
CA GLN A 33 -4.38 13.02 -5.62
C GLN A 33 -3.06 13.79 -5.69
N ARG A 34 -2.31 13.54 -6.76
CA ARG A 34 -1.11 14.32 -7.06
C ARG A 34 -1.55 15.67 -7.62
N LEU A 35 -1.09 16.76 -7.01
CA LEU A 35 -1.40 18.11 -7.48
C LEU A 35 -0.29 18.65 -8.39
N PHE A 36 0.94 18.74 -7.88
CA PHE A 36 2.07 19.13 -8.70
C PHE A 36 3.40 18.82 -8.00
N ASN A 37 4.48 18.77 -8.80
CA ASN A 37 5.83 18.63 -8.30
C ASN A 37 6.37 19.99 -7.87
N VAL A 38 7.19 19.98 -6.82
CA VAL A 38 7.92 21.17 -6.38
C VAL A 38 9.40 20.95 -6.68
N ASP A 39 9.96 21.82 -7.50
CA ASP A 39 11.39 21.77 -7.82
C ASP A 39 12.19 22.01 -6.54
N ARG A 40 13.19 21.17 -6.29
CA ARG A 40 14.08 21.33 -5.13
C ARG A 40 14.77 22.71 -5.11
N LYS A 41 14.96 23.33 -6.27
CA LYS A 41 15.54 24.66 -6.37
C LYS A 41 14.66 25.78 -5.82
N ALA A 42 13.37 25.48 -5.56
CA ALA A 42 12.46 26.46 -4.95
C ALA A 42 12.69 26.66 -3.45
N PHE A 43 13.56 25.86 -2.85
CA PHE A 43 13.82 25.90 -1.41
C PHE A 43 15.18 26.51 -1.10
N MET A 44 15.27 27.11 0.07
CA MET A 44 16.54 27.61 0.59
C MET A 44 16.69 27.20 2.06
N PRO A 45 17.63 26.29 2.41
CA PRO A 45 18.57 25.61 1.50
C PRO A 45 17.90 24.61 0.57
N GLU A 46 18.55 24.34 -0.57
CA GLU A 46 18.04 23.37 -1.55
C GLU A 46 18.08 21.96 -0.97
N PRO A 47 16.94 21.24 -0.93
CA PRO A 47 16.92 19.85 -0.44
C PRO A 47 17.59 18.91 -1.43
N SER A 48 18.02 17.74 -0.94
CA SER A 48 18.67 16.73 -1.77
C SER A 48 17.72 15.98 -2.69
N VAL A 49 16.41 16.05 -2.44
CA VAL A 49 15.38 15.31 -3.18
C VAL A 49 14.27 16.24 -3.62
N GLU A 50 13.60 15.86 -4.70
CA GLU A 50 12.39 16.54 -5.15
C GLU A 50 11.21 16.26 -4.23
N SER A 51 10.26 17.19 -4.20
CA SER A 51 9.05 17.09 -3.39
C SER A 51 7.81 17.16 -4.25
N GLU A 52 6.70 16.67 -3.74
CA GLU A 52 5.38 16.77 -4.37
C GLU A 52 4.37 17.35 -3.39
N ILE A 53 3.39 18.04 -3.93
CA ILE A 53 2.19 18.42 -3.20
C ILE A 53 1.10 17.45 -3.60
N ILE A 54 0.54 16.76 -2.60
CA ILE A 54 -0.54 15.82 -2.80
C ILE A 54 -1.74 16.24 -1.95
N ARG A 55 -2.92 15.84 -2.41
CA ARG A 55 -4.15 16.01 -1.66
C ARG A 55 -4.57 14.65 -1.11
N ILE A 56 -4.80 14.58 0.19
CA ILE A 56 -5.25 13.35 0.87
C ILE A 56 -6.62 13.62 1.46
N VAL A 57 -7.61 12.83 1.04
CA VAL A 57 -8.99 12.93 1.52
C VAL A 57 -9.39 11.58 2.10
N PRO A 58 -9.84 11.52 3.37
CA PRO A 58 -10.28 10.25 3.96
C PRO A 58 -11.45 9.65 3.18
N LYS A 59 -11.45 8.34 3.03
CA LYS A 59 -12.58 7.59 2.46
C LYS A 59 -13.60 7.31 3.55
N LYS A 60 -14.88 7.24 3.13
CA LYS A 60 -16.02 7.09 4.02
C LYS A 60 -16.08 5.80 4.81
N CYS A 61 -15.43 4.77 4.41
CA CYS A 61 -15.59 3.48 5.06
C CYS A 61 -14.27 2.78 5.22
N SER A 62 -14.08 2.27 6.32
CA SER A 62 -13.15 1.24 6.65
C SER A 62 -12.20 1.64 7.72
N MET A 63 -12.69 1.32 8.88
CA MET A 63 -11.78 1.19 10.00
C MET A 63 -10.91 -0.02 9.77
N ILE A 64 -9.60 0.21 9.71
CA ILE A 64 -8.62 -0.86 9.73
C ILE A 64 -8.17 -1.04 11.17
N THR A 65 -8.24 -2.28 11.67
CA THR A 65 -7.71 -2.60 13.00
C THR A 65 -6.19 -2.72 12.96
N ASP A 66 -5.53 -2.60 14.11
CA ASP A 66 -4.09 -2.82 14.22
C ASP A 66 -3.69 -4.22 13.74
N GLN A 67 -4.53 -5.21 14.02
CA GLN A 67 -4.33 -6.57 13.54
C GLN A 67 -4.28 -6.63 12.02
N THR A 68 -5.20 -5.96 11.34
CA THR A 68 -5.24 -5.92 9.88
C THR A 68 -4.00 -5.23 9.32
N VAL A 69 -3.58 -4.11 9.91
CA VAL A 69 -2.36 -3.41 9.50
C VAL A 69 -1.15 -4.33 9.61
N ASN A 70 -1.00 -5.02 10.73
CA ASN A 70 0.09 -5.97 10.93
C ASN A 70 0.06 -7.09 9.90
N ASN A 71 -1.13 -7.60 9.57
CA ASN A 71 -1.28 -8.64 8.56
C ASN A 71 -0.92 -8.14 7.17
N VAL A 72 -1.22 -6.88 6.84
CA VAL A 72 -0.81 -6.28 5.56
C VAL A 72 0.72 -6.24 5.46
N TYR A 73 1.40 -5.81 6.51
CA TYR A 73 2.87 -5.81 6.53
C TYR A 73 3.42 -7.22 6.41
N PHE A 74 2.81 -8.18 7.07
CA PHE A 74 3.20 -9.59 6.94
C PHE A 74 3.05 -10.08 5.50
N LEU A 75 1.93 -9.78 4.84
CA LEU A 75 1.70 -10.18 3.46
C LEU A 75 2.77 -9.61 2.52
N PHE A 76 3.20 -8.38 2.74
CA PHE A 76 4.26 -7.80 1.91
C PHE A 76 5.64 -8.37 2.22
N SER A 77 5.85 -9.01 3.36
CA SER A 77 7.05 -9.81 3.59
C SER A 77 7.06 -11.07 2.72
N GLN A 78 5.88 -11.50 2.24
CA GLN A 78 5.67 -12.65 1.36
C GLN A 78 5.27 -12.22 -0.06
N ARG A 79 5.66 -11.03 -0.47
CA ARG A 79 5.13 -10.36 -1.68
C ARG A 79 5.29 -11.16 -2.98
N ASN A 80 6.31 -11.99 -3.08
CA ASN A 80 6.59 -12.77 -4.30
C ASN A 80 5.91 -14.13 -4.30
N LYS A 81 5.21 -14.49 -3.22
CA LYS A 81 4.50 -15.76 -3.11
C LYS A 81 3.11 -15.66 -3.72
N VAL A 82 2.60 -16.79 -4.16
CA VAL A 82 1.23 -16.88 -4.68
C VAL A 82 0.24 -16.69 -3.54
N ALA A 83 -0.77 -15.84 -3.75
CA ALA A 83 -1.74 -15.51 -2.71
C ALA A 83 -2.49 -16.73 -2.18
N ALA A 84 -2.87 -17.65 -3.05
CA ALA A 84 -3.57 -18.88 -2.64
C ALA A 84 -2.76 -19.73 -1.67
N SER A 85 -1.43 -19.83 -1.88
CA SER A 85 -0.55 -20.58 -0.97
C SER A 85 -0.50 -19.96 0.41
N VAL A 86 -0.37 -18.64 0.48
CA VAL A 86 -0.33 -17.91 1.75
C VAL A 86 -1.68 -18.01 2.44
N ALA A 87 -2.78 -17.84 1.70
CA ALA A 87 -4.13 -17.95 2.26
C ALA A 87 -4.35 -19.31 2.93
N ARG A 88 -4.03 -20.40 2.23
CA ARG A 88 -4.19 -21.75 2.79
C ARG A 88 -3.33 -21.97 4.03
N LYS A 89 -2.08 -21.51 3.99
CA LYS A 89 -1.15 -21.69 5.10
C LYS A 89 -1.63 -21.00 6.39
N PHE A 90 -2.32 -19.88 6.26
CA PHE A 90 -2.76 -19.08 7.41
C PHE A 90 -4.28 -19.12 7.63
N GLY A 91 -4.95 -20.12 7.10
CA GLY A 91 -6.35 -20.41 7.43
C GLY A 91 -7.39 -19.55 6.72
N SER A 92 -7.01 -18.84 5.68
CA SER A 92 -7.98 -18.05 4.90
C SER A 92 -8.71 -18.94 3.89
N LYS A 93 -9.99 -18.64 3.69
CA LYS A 93 -10.80 -19.25 2.64
C LYS A 93 -10.86 -18.42 1.38
N VAL A 94 -10.28 -17.24 1.38
CA VAL A 94 -10.24 -16.35 0.23
C VAL A 94 -9.27 -16.92 -0.80
N ASP A 95 -9.69 -16.97 -2.06
CA ASP A 95 -8.88 -17.52 -3.14
C ASP A 95 -8.69 -16.49 -4.25
N PHE A 96 -7.45 -16.03 -4.42
CA PHE A 96 -7.06 -15.15 -5.50
C PHE A 96 -6.28 -15.90 -6.59
N GLY A 97 -6.34 -17.22 -6.60
CA GLY A 97 -5.71 -18.06 -7.61
C GLY A 97 -4.19 -17.98 -7.59
N ASN A 98 -3.58 -18.00 -8.76
CA ASN A 98 -2.13 -18.00 -8.91
C ASN A 98 -1.52 -16.60 -8.90
N THR A 99 -2.28 -15.59 -8.55
CA THR A 99 -1.77 -14.20 -8.49
C THR A 99 -0.83 -14.04 -7.31
N ARG A 100 0.32 -13.43 -7.55
CA ARG A 100 1.26 -13.11 -6.47
C ARG A 100 0.73 -11.96 -5.62
N ILE A 101 1.09 -11.96 -4.35
CA ILE A 101 0.62 -10.94 -3.40
C ILE A 101 0.93 -9.52 -3.89
N CYS A 102 2.12 -9.28 -4.42
CA CYS A 102 2.49 -7.94 -4.90
C CYS A 102 1.67 -7.46 -6.10
N LYS A 103 0.85 -8.30 -6.70
CA LYS A 103 -0.01 -7.94 -7.84
C LYS A 103 -1.49 -7.80 -7.47
N LEU A 104 -1.84 -8.02 -6.22
CA LEU A 104 -3.21 -7.80 -5.75
C LEU A 104 -3.45 -6.31 -5.50
N ASN A 105 -4.65 -5.82 -5.81
CA ASN A 105 -4.99 -4.44 -5.53
C ASN A 105 -5.20 -4.21 -4.03
N ALA A 106 -5.37 -2.94 -3.61
CA ALA A 106 -5.48 -2.60 -2.20
C ALA A 106 -6.65 -3.31 -1.52
N GLU A 107 -7.81 -3.38 -2.16
CA GLU A 107 -8.99 -4.03 -1.59
C GLU A 107 -8.78 -5.53 -1.42
N GLU A 108 -8.16 -6.19 -2.40
CA GLU A 108 -7.84 -7.61 -2.35
C GLU A 108 -6.85 -7.92 -1.21
N ILE A 109 -5.82 -7.09 -1.05
CA ILE A 109 -4.85 -7.25 0.04
C ILE A 109 -5.53 -7.09 1.40
N ILE A 110 -6.40 -6.10 1.55
CA ILE A 110 -7.13 -5.86 2.81
C ILE A 110 -8.06 -7.03 3.12
N GLU A 111 -8.76 -7.54 2.11
CA GLU A 111 -9.64 -8.70 2.28
C GLU A 111 -8.85 -9.93 2.75
N LEU A 112 -7.72 -10.20 2.11
CA LEU A 112 -6.84 -11.30 2.50
C LEU A 112 -6.28 -11.07 3.92
N ALA A 113 -5.85 -9.86 4.23
CA ALA A 113 -5.31 -9.51 5.55
C ALA A 113 -6.34 -9.73 6.67
N ARG A 114 -7.61 -9.44 6.41
CA ARG A 114 -8.68 -9.66 7.39
C ARG A 114 -9.00 -11.13 7.60
N SER A 115 -8.69 -11.98 6.64
CA SER A 115 -9.07 -13.39 6.66
C SER A 115 -7.98 -14.33 7.16
N ILE A 116 -6.74 -13.88 7.25
CA ILE A 116 -5.62 -14.72 7.70
C ILE A 116 -5.42 -14.63 9.21
N ASN A 117 -4.91 -15.72 9.80
CA ASN A 117 -4.56 -15.82 11.21
C ASN A 117 -3.06 -16.02 11.34
N VAL A 118 -2.31 -14.92 11.47
CA VAL A 118 -0.84 -14.95 11.59
C VAL A 118 -0.42 -14.89 13.05
N PHE A 119 -1.18 -14.16 13.85
CA PHE A 119 -0.86 -13.91 15.26
C PHE A 119 -1.95 -14.41 16.18
#